data_b3e5b1019898acfb7ebab34650ac23a0
#
_entry.id   b3e5b1019898acfb7ebab34650ac23a0
#
_cell.length_a   1.000
_cell.length_b   1.000
_cell.length_c   1.000
_cell.angle_alpha   90.00
_cell.angle_beta   90.00
_cell.angle_gamma   90.00
#
_symmetry.space_group_name_H-M   'P 1'
#
loop_
_entity.id
_entity.type
_entity.pdbx_description
1 polymer ?
#
loop_
_entity_poly.entity_id
_entity_poly.type
_entity_poly.pdbx_seq_one_letter_code
_entity_poly.pdbx_strand_id
1 'polypeptide(L)'
;MIQRSGSRAPARSGRLRVSGIVLMSGLVMLIGGGLLVADEPRESGGNIPNMLRFHDPSGEFATFNLAGDIDTNNPFFQDLGTNGRRCVTCHQPNDGWTITPGHLEQRFRTSSGKDPVFRPNDGAGCSTQDVSTEQARRHAYSLLLSKGLIRVERTVPPNAEYTVLDTDNPYGCGSTANVSVYRRPLASTNLSFLSTVMWDGRETFKDPSGNFQPIAFDLRQQAIDATTGHAQGNTPTDLQVQQIVDFETKIFSAQVRDHEAGDLDDDGAKGGPVHLSKQNFFLGINDPLGGNPTGAAFSPKIFDIFDKWTHIDDREYDEHTAARRSIARGEKLFNTLQIPIAGVGGLNDALNVPVINGSCGTCHDSPNVGDHSLVAPLNIGLVTAEQRTPDLPLITLRNNATGEIVQVSDPGRALITGKWADIGKFKGPILRNLAARAPYFHNGSAATLLDAVNFYDTRFNLHLSQQDKNDLVAFLKTL
;
A
#
# COMPACT_ATOMS: atom_id res chain seq x y z
N MET A 1 -53.72 -39.27 40.29
CA MET A 1 -53.57 -39.83 41.66
C MET A 1 -52.43 -39.03 42.25
N ILE A 2 -52.76 -38.05 43.08
CA ILE A 2 -52.65 -38.07 44.57
C ILE A 2 -51.17 -37.96 44.96
N GLN A 3 -50.67 -37.01 45.75
CA GLN A 3 -51.07 -35.89 46.65
C GLN A 3 -49.76 -35.32 47.22
N ARG A 4 -49.61 -34.03 47.27
CA ARG A 4 -49.59 -33.11 48.43
C ARG A 4 -48.82 -33.55 49.69
N SER A 5 -47.86 -32.72 50.15
CA SER A 5 -47.91 -31.87 51.38
C SER A 5 -46.49 -31.36 51.63
N GLY A 6 -46.16 -30.15 51.97
CA GLY A 6 -46.80 -29.13 52.78
C GLY A 6 -46.20 -29.07 54.21
N SER A 7 -45.40 -28.03 54.53
CA SER A 7 -45.37 -27.34 55.83
C SER A 7 -44.15 -26.39 55.90
N ARG A 8 -44.33 -25.12 55.92
CA ARG A 8 -44.49 -24.13 57.02
C ARG A 8 -43.23 -23.89 57.86
N ALA A 9 -42.88 -22.62 57.83
CA ALA A 9 -41.89 -21.87 58.62
C ALA A 9 -42.17 -21.89 60.16
N PRO A 10 -41.20 -21.37 60.93
CA PRO A 10 -41.53 -20.07 61.50
C PRO A 10 -40.35 -19.07 61.53
N ALA A 11 -40.80 -17.79 61.64
CA ALA A 11 -40.01 -16.62 61.82
C ALA A 11 -39.51 -16.45 63.27
N ARG A 12 -38.37 -15.81 63.48
CA ARG A 12 -38.10 -15.01 64.71
C ARG A 12 -37.13 -13.87 64.39
N SER A 13 -37.61 -12.78 64.77
CA SER A 13 -37.21 -11.41 65.02
C SER A 13 -35.80 -11.15 65.56
N GLY A 14 -35.19 -10.06 65.11
CA GLY A 14 -34.67 -9.06 66.02
C GLY A 14 -33.18 -8.83 66.08
N ARG A 15 -32.68 -7.81 65.49
CA ARG A 15 -32.09 -6.62 66.16
C ARG A 15 -31.21 -5.81 65.20
N LEU A 16 -31.57 -4.55 65.06
CA LEU A 16 -30.76 -3.49 64.52
C LEU A 16 -29.41 -3.44 65.24
N ARG A 17 -28.32 -3.39 64.45
CA ARG A 17 -27.10 -2.66 64.85
C ARG A 17 -26.66 -1.78 63.72
N VAL A 18 -26.76 -0.48 63.97
CA VAL A 18 -26.13 0.58 63.15
C VAL A 18 -24.65 0.55 63.44
N SER A 19 -23.84 0.48 62.41
CA SER A 19 -22.40 0.84 62.48
C SER A 19 -21.86 1.19 61.11
N GLY A 20 -21.53 2.44 60.93
CA GLY A 20 -20.35 2.94 60.28
C GLY A 20 -20.25 2.74 58.77
N ILE A 21 -20.75 3.72 58.01
CA ILE A 21 -20.35 3.93 56.63
C ILE A 21 -18.92 4.49 56.64
N VAL A 22 -17.94 3.67 56.25
CA VAL A 22 -16.61 4.13 55.84
C VAL A 22 -16.67 4.35 54.34
N LEU A 23 -16.75 5.60 53.93
CA LEU A 23 -16.50 6.00 52.53
C LEU A 23 -15.02 5.77 52.20
N MET A 24 -14.69 4.67 51.56
CA MET A 24 -13.44 4.53 50.82
C MET A 24 -13.61 5.20 49.45
N SER A 25 -13.10 6.41 49.35
CA SER A 25 -12.89 7.11 48.08
C SER A 25 -11.85 6.32 47.29
N GLY A 26 -12.31 5.43 46.40
CA GLY A 26 -11.47 4.80 45.41
C GLY A 26 -11.03 5.84 44.39
N LEU A 27 -9.80 6.30 44.51
CA LEU A 27 -9.10 7.08 43.48
C LEU A 27 -8.87 6.15 42.27
N VAL A 28 -9.77 6.20 41.27
CA VAL A 28 -9.53 5.60 39.96
C VAL A 28 -8.45 6.46 39.31
N MET A 29 -7.18 6.01 39.37
CA MET A 29 -6.13 6.51 38.48
C MET A 29 -6.50 6.05 37.08
N LEU A 30 -7.09 6.93 36.28
CA LEU A 30 -7.06 6.86 34.84
C LEU A 30 -5.59 7.01 34.43
N ILE A 31 -4.91 5.88 34.19
CA ILE A 31 -3.67 5.86 33.43
C ILE A 31 -4.09 6.21 32.02
N GLY A 32 -4.12 7.49 31.71
CA GLY A 32 -4.14 7.99 30.36
C GLY A 32 -2.83 7.57 29.71
N GLY A 33 -2.85 6.46 28.98
CA GLY A 33 -1.82 6.15 28.00
C GLY A 33 -1.83 7.27 26.97
N GLY A 34 -1.04 8.31 27.20
CA GLY A 34 -0.73 9.29 26.18
C GLY A 34 0.03 8.56 25.07
N LEU A 35 -0.67 8.27 23.97
CA LEU A 35 -0.01 8.07 22.70
C LEU A 35 0.85 9.33 22.48
N LEU A 36 2.15 9.19 22.62
CA LEU A 36 3.11 10.17 22.11
C LEU A 36 2.94 10.15 20.59
N VAL A 37 2.02 10.96 20.09
CA VAL A 37 1.94 11.31 18.69
C VAL A 37 3.24 12.06 18.42
N ALA A 38 4.11 11.47 17.60
CA ALA A 38 5.25 12.19 17.08
C ALA A 38 4.71 13.47 16.40
N ASP A 39 5.09 14.62 16.92
CA ASP A 39 4.73 15.93 16.38
C ASP A 39 5.01 15.92 14.87
N GLU A 40 4.04 16.41 14.09
CA GLU A 40 4.30 16.70 12.67
C GLU A 40 5.59 17.51 12.57
N PRO A 41 6.44 17.26 11.56
CA PRO A 41 7.64 18.08 11.35
C PRO A 41 7.18 19.53 11.28
N ARG A 42 7.55 20.32 12.28
CA ARG A 42 7.18 21.74 12.37
C ARG A 42 7.60 22.46 11.09
N GLU A 43 6.75 23.33 10.59
CA GLU A 43 6.95 24.22 9.43
C GLU A 43 8.13 25.22 9.58
N SER A 44 9.17 24.89 10.26
CA SER A 44 10.35 25.73 10.41
C SER A 44 11.60 24.94 10.06
N GLY A 45 12.02 25.04 8.80
CA GLY A 45 13.39 24.96 8.30
C GLY A 45 14.37 23.99 8.99
N GLY A 46 13.92 22.80 9.40
CA GLY A 46 14.78 21.82 10.04
C GLY A 46 14.88 20.55 9.20
N ASN A 47 16.07 19.97 9.11
CA ASN A 47 16.27 18.69 8.46
C ASN A 47 15.56 17.58 9.23
N ILE A 48 15.01 16.55 8.53
CA ILE A 48 14.57 15.32 9.16
C ILE A 48 15.83 14.45 9.36
N PRO A 49 16.13 14.04 10.61
CA PRO A 49 17.30 13.20 10.86
C PRO A 49 17.29 11.91 10.04
N ASN A 50 18.42 11.55 9.49
CA ASN A 50 18.58 10.26 8.82
C ASN A 50 18.29 9.12 9.81
N MET A 51 17.56 8.09 9.36
CA MET A 51 17.14 6.97 10.21
C MET A 51 16.22 7.34 11.37
N LEU A 52 15.50 8.49 11.30
CA LEU A 52 14.44 8.79 12.26
C LEU A 52 13.39 7.65 12.21
N ARG A 53 13.10 7.09 13.38
CA ARG A 53 12.15 5.99 13.51
C ARG A 53 10.73 6.53 13.65
N PHE A 54 9.80 5.92 12.93
CA PHE A 54 8.37 6.16 13.03
C PHE A 54 7.67 4.89 13.47
N HIS A 55 6.66 5.04 14.34
CA HIS A 55 5.86 3.91 14.81
C HIS A 55 4.80 3.49 13.78
N ASP A 56 4.56 2.19 13.71
CA ASP A 56 3.46 1.59 12.97
C ASP A 56 2.80 0.45 13.80
N PRO A 57 1.70 -0.17 13.33
CA PRO A 57 1.02 -1.21 14.12
C PRO A 57 1.86 -2.45 14.45
N SER A 58 2.97 -2.68 13.76
CA SER A 58 3.83 -3.85 13.95
C SER A 58 5.13 -3.55 14.68
N GLY A 59 5.54 -2.28 14.73
CA GLY A 59 6.82 -1.89 15.33
C GLY A 59 7.25 -0.50 14.91
N GLU A 60 8.41 -0.43 14.27
CA GLU A 60 9.01 0.82 13.82
C GLU A 60 9.63 0.64 12.43
N PHE A 61 9.48 1.66 11.60
CA PHE A 61 10.20 1.78 10.34
C PHE A 61 11.08 3.03 10.32
N ALA A 62 12.03 3.08 9.41
CA ALA A 62 12.88 4.24 9.21
C ALA A 62 13.16 4.48 7.73
N THR A 63 13.62 5.69 7.42
CA THR A 63 14.10 6.05 6.10
C THR A 63 15.59 6.35 6.16
N PHE A 64 16.35 5.68 5.30
CA PHE A 64 17.76 5.94 5.08
C PHE A 64 17.94 6.78 3.80
N ASN A 65 18.57 7.93 3.93
CA ASN A 65 18.92 8.79 2.80
C ASN A 65 20.44 8.70 2.56
N LEU A 66 20.82 8.35 1.35
CA LEU A 66 22.23 8.29 0.94
C LEU A 66 22.96 9.65 1.07
N ALA A 67 22.23 10.75 1.06
CA ALA A 67 22.77 12.10 1.18
C ALA A 67 22.92 12.58 2.64
N GLY A 68 22.56 11.77 3.64
CA GLY A 68 22.53 12.16 5.05
C GLY A 68 21.13 12.56 5.52
N ASP A 69 21.01 13.58 6.37
CA ASP A 69 19.72 14.09 6.80
C ASP A 69 18.89 14.58 5.62
N ILE A 70 17.56 14.46 5.73
CA ILE A 70 16.63 14.89 4.68
C ILE A 70 16.47 16.41 4.79
N ASP A 71 16.91 17.12 3.75
CA ASP A 71 16.76 18.58 3.63
C ASP A 71 15.32 18.96 3.26
N THR A 72 14.60 19.57 4.21
CA THR A 72 13.23 20.04 3.97
C THR A 72 13.15 21.31 3.10
N ASN A 73 14.28 21.89 2.69
CA ASN A 73 14.32 22.91 1.65
C ASN A 73 14.26 22.32 0.23
N ASN A 74 14.35 21.00 0.08
CA ASN A 74 14.16 20.37 -1.21
C ASN A 74 12.76 20.70 -1.77
N PRO A 75 12.63 20.98 -3.09
CA PRO A 75 11.35 21.30 -3.73
C PRO A 75 10.22 20.29 -3.46
N PHE A 76 10.52 19.03 -3.13
CA PHE A 76 9.55 18.03 -2.69
C PHE A 76 8.72 18.50 -1.48
N PHE A 77 9.31 19.27 -0.57
CA PHE A 77 8.67 19.83 0.63
C PHE A 77 8.13 21.24 0.44
N GLN A 78 8.37 21.88 -0.72
CA GLN A 78 8.00 23.24 -0.98
C GLN A 78 6.68 23.36 -1.73
N ASP A 79 6.00 24.50 -1.56
CA ASP A 79 4.77 24.79 -2.28
C ASP A 79 5.10 25.21 -3.72
N LEU A 80 4.97 24.29 -4.66
CA LEU A 80 5.15 24.53 -6.09
C LEU A 80 3.81 24.77 -6.81
N GLY A 81 2.70 24.67 -6.07
CA GLY A 81 1.36 24.75 -6.61
C GLY A 81 0.63 26.05 -6.30
N THR A 82 -0.66 26.08 -6.61
CA THR A 82 -1.57 27.19 -6.31
C THR A 82 -2.64 26.83 -5.30
N ASN A 83 -2.74 25.54 -4.94
CA ASN A 83 -3.78 25.01 -4.04
C ASN A 83 -3.25 24.65 -2.64
N GLY A 84 -2.00 25.00 -2.32
CA GLY A 84 -1.33 24.74 -1.05
C GLY A 84 -0.81 23.30 -0.88
N ARG A 85 -0.84 22.50 -1.94
CA ARG A 85 -0.28 21.14 -1.94
C ARG A 85 1.20 21.14 -2.30
N ARG A 86 1.93 20.30 -1.57
CA ARG A 86 3.33 19.92 -1.78
C ARG A 86 3.37 18.42 -2.07
N CYS A 87 4.47 17.86 -2.57
CA CYS A 87 4.58 16.39 -2.69
C CYS A 87 4.38 15.72 -1.33
N VAL A 88 5.00 16.26 -0.28
CA VAL A 88 4.86 15.78 1.09
C VAL A 88 3.41 15.87 1.64
N THR A 89 2.51 16.63 1.02
CA THR A 89 1.09 16.65 1.44
C THR A 89 0.45 15.26 1.38
N CYS A 90 0.84 14.44 0.37
CA CYS A 90 0.36 13.07 0.18
C CYS A 90 1.45 12.01 0.39
N HIS A 91 2.73 12.41 0.43
CA HIS A 91 3.85 11.49 0.61
C HIS A 91 4.52 11.76 1.96
N GLN A 92 3.78 11.45 3.05
CA GLN A 92 4.18 11.73 4.41
C GLN A 92 5.28 10.78 4.89
N PRO A 93 6.40 11.29 5.46
CA PRO A 93 7.46 10.45 6.00
C PRO A 93 6.96 9.44 7.05
N ASN A 94 6.06 9.88 7.94
CA ASN A 94 5.47 9.06 9.00
C ASN A 94 4.36 8.10 8.53
N ASP A 95 3.98 8.15 7.25
CA ASP A 95 3.07 7.20 6.58
C ASP A 95 3.81 6.28 5.59
N GLY A 96 5.11 6.11 5.76
CA GLY A 96 5.92 5.34 4.81
C GLY A 96 5.96 5.95 3.42
N TRP A 97 5.98 7.29 3.34
CA TRP A 97 6.02 8.10 2.11
C TRP A 97 4.77 7.95 1.23
N THR A 98 3.64 7.70 1.85
CA THR A 98 2.30 7.73 1.25
C THR A 98 1.32 8.44 2.20
N ILE A 99 0.04 8.09 2.17
CA ILE A 99 -0.98 8.54 3.14
C ILE A 99 -1.69 7.34 3.75
N THR A 100 -2.07 7.47 5.03
CA THR A 100 -2.86 6.45 5.72
C THR A 100 -4.19 7.00 6.23
N PRO A 101 -5.24 6.17 6.30
CA PRO A 101 -6.53 6.60 6.83
C PRO A 101 -6.47 7.19 8.25
N GLY A 102 -5.60 6.63 9.11
CA GLY A 102 -5.46 7.10 10.49
C GLY A 102 -4.99 8.56 10.58
N HIS A 103 -3.89 8.89 9.89
CA HIS A 103 -3.38 10.27 9.85
C HIS A 103 -4.30 11.21 9.05
N LEU A 104 -4.95 10.73 7.99
CA LEU A 104 -5.94 11.53 7.27
C LEU A 104 -7.13 11.90 8.14
N GLU A 105 -7.63 10.98 8.97
CA GLU A 105 -8.70 11.27 9.92
C GLU A 105 -8.24 12.29 10.98
N GLN A 106 -7.00 12.21 11.47
CA GLN A 106 -6.42 13.20 12.37
C GLN A 106 -6.35 14.57 11.72
N ARG A 107 -5.79 14.66 10.49
CA ARG A 107 -5.71 15.91 9.70
C ARG A 107 -7.09 16.47 9.40
N PHE A 108 -8.09 15.62 9.14
CA PHE A 108 -9.46 16.07 8.94
C PHE A 108 -10.02 16.72 10.20
N ARG A 109 -9.88 16.08 11.37
CA ARG A 109 -10.38 16.61 12.66
C ARG A 109 -9.72 17.93 13.02
N THR A 110 -8.41 18.04 12.90
CA THR A 110 -7.66 19.26 13.27
C THR A 110 -7.94 20.44 12.35
N SER A 111 -8.25 20.19 11.08
CA SER A 111 -8.52 21.23 10.07
C SER A 111 -10.01 21.41 9.74
N SER A 112 -10.90 20.60 10.32
CA SER A 112 -12.30 20.45 9.86
C SER A 112 -12.39 20.15 8.35
N GLY A 113 -11.46 19.33 7.83
CA GLY A 113 -11.37 18.96 6.42
C GLY A 113 -10.91 20.09 5.48
N LYS A 114 -10.13 21.04 5.98
CA LYS A 114 -9.58 22.18 5.20
C LYS A 114 -8.09 22.05 4.90
N ASP A 115 -7.41 21.03 5.47
CA ASP A 115 -6.03 20.73 5.14
C ASP A 115 -5.85 20.57 3.62
N PRO A 116 -4.71 20.97 3.03
CA PRO A 116 -4.46 20.88 1.60
C PRO A 116 -4.65 19.50 0.97
N VAL A 117 -4.54 18.39 1.74
CA VAL A 117 -4.84 17.06 1.22
C VAL A 117 -6.31 16.91 0.78
N PHE A 118 -7.22 17.66 1.45
CA PHE A 118 -8.65 17.65 1.15
C PHE A 118 -9.00 18.69 0.08
N ARG A 119 -8.73 18.37 -1.18
CA ARG A 119 -9.08 19.20 -2.34
C ARG A 119 -10.05 18.43 -3.25
N PRO A 120 -11.09 19.08 -3.80
CA PRO A 120 -12.07 18.42 -4.65
C PRO A 120 -11.53 17.85 -5.96
N ASN A 121 -10.41 18.39 -6.47
CA ASN A 121 -9.86 17.98 -7.77
C ASN A 121 -9.57 16.47 -7.84
N ASP A 122 -9.07 15.88 -6.74
CA ASP A 122 -8.72 14.46 -6.68
C ASP A 122 -8.96 13.79 -5.32
N GLY A 123 -9.09 14.57 -4.23
CA GLY A 123 -9.36 14.03 -2.90
C GLY A 123 -10.84 13.67 -2.67
N ALA A 124 -11.75 14.33 -3.38
CA ALA A 124 -13.18 14.00 -3.31
C ALA A 124 -13.56 12.84 -4.22
N GLY A 125 -14.62 12.13 -3.89
CA GLY A 125 -15.20 11.09 -4.74
C GLY A 125 -15.66 11.65 -6.09
N CYS A 126 -16.06 12.94 -6.13
CA CYS A 126 -16.26 13.71 -7.35
C CYS A 126 -15.86 15.17 -7.13
N SER A 127 -15.25 15.81 -8.14
CA SER A 127 -14.83 17.21 -8.07
C SER A 127 -15.96 18.21 -7.90
N THR A 128 -17.18 17.81 -8.20
CA THR A 128 -18.40 18.63 -8.10
C THR A 128 -19.16 18.44 -6.78
N GLN A 129 -18.69 17.56 -5.89
CA GLN A 129 -19.34 17.35 -4.60
C GLN A 129 -19.27 18.61 -3.72
N ASP A 130 -20.33 18.81 -2.93
CA ASP A 130 -20.39 19.90 -1.97
C ASP A 130 -19.32 19.72 -0.86
N VAL A 131 -18.55 20.77 -0.62
CA VAL A 131 -17.52 20.86 0.42
C VAL A 131 -17.72 22.08 1.32
N SER A 132 -18.89 22.69 1.30
CA SER A 132 -19.19 23.95 2.01
C SER A 132 -19.20 23.80 3.52
N THR A 133 -19.72 22.68 4.03
CA THR A 133 -19.79 22.38 5.47
C THR A 133 -18.81 21.25 5.84
N GLU A 134 -18.48 21.09 7.11
CA GLU A 134 -17.64 19.99 7.58
C GLU A 134 -18.28 18.62 7.27
N GLN A 135 -19.59 18.50 7.45
CA GLN A 135 -20.31 17.27 7.13
C GLN A 135 -20.27 16.97 5.62
N ALA A 136 -20.44 17.99 4.76
CA ALA A 136 -20.32 17.84 3.33
C ALA A 136 -18.91 17.41 2.92
N ARG A 137 -17.86 18.04 3.51
CA ARG A 137 -16.46 17.63 3.29
C ARG A 137 -16.22 16.19 3.72
N ARG A 138 -16.70 15.76 4.88
CA ARG A 138 -16.55 14.36 5.32
C ARG A 138 -17.19 13.37 4.36
N HIS A 139 -18.33 13.71 3.79
CA HIS A 139 -18.96 12.89 2.76
C HIS A 139 -18.16 12.89 1.46
N ALA A 140 -17.76 14.08 0.98
CA ALA A 140 -17.00 14.21 -0.26
C ALA A 140 -15.64 13.46 -0.22
N TYR A 141 -14.95 13.50 0.93
CA TYR A 141 -13.65 12.87 1.12
C TYR A 141 -13.73 11.47 1.76
N SER A 142 -14.89 10.82 1.71
CA SER A 142 -15.11 9.53 2.41
C SER A 142 -14.15 8.41 1.97
N LEU A 143 -13.83 8.28 0.68
CA LEU A 143 -12.85 7.31 0.16
C LEU A 143 -11.43 7.63 0.62
N LEU A 144 -11.05 8.90 0.59
CA LEU A 144 -9.76 9.35 1.08
C LEU A 144 -9.61 9.03 2.57
N LEU A 145 -10.62 9.34 3.38
CA LEU A 145 -10.62 9.08 4.83
C LEU A 145 -10.64 7.59 5.18
N SER A 146 -11.41 6.78 4.44
CA SER A 146 -11.57 5.36 4.78
C SER A 146 -10.47 4.45 4.25
N LYS A 147 -9.91 4.76 3.06
CA LYS A 147 -8.97 3.89 2.35
C LYS A 147 -7.72 4.62 1.84
N GLY A 148 -7.61 5.93 2.03
CA GLY A 148 -6.51 6.72 1.46
C GLY A 148 -6.54 6.73 -0.08
N LEU A 149 -7.72 6.68 -0.69
CA LEU A 149 -7.88 6.68 -2.14
C LEU A 149 -8.05 8.09 -2.67
N ILE A 150 -7.35 8.40 -3.75
CA ILE A 150 -7.57 9.60 -4.55
C ILE A 150 -8.27 9.25 -5.86
N ARG A 151 -9.04 10.19 -6.38
CA ARG A 151 -9.70 10.06 -7.68
C ARG A 151 -8.70 10.30 -8.80
N VAL A 152 -8.68 9.40 -9.76
CA VAL A 152 -7.92 9.50 -11.01
C VAL A 152 -8.92 9.50 -12.16
N GLU A 153 -9.08 10.64 -12.83
CA GLU A 153 -9.93 10.74 -14.01
C GLU A 153 -9.10 10.61 -15.28
N ARG A 154 -9.62 9.81 -16.22
CA ARG A 154 -8.93 9.55 -17.48
C ARG A 154 -9.92 9.59 -18.64
N THR A 155 -9.56 10.32 -19.68
CA THR A 155 -10.26 10.26 -20.98
C THR A 155 -9.98 8.91 -21.62
N VAL A 156 -11.03 8.25 -22.11
CA VAL A 156 -10.89 7.02 -22.88
C VAL A 156 -10.10 7.30 -24.16
N PRO A 157 -9.05 6.53 -24.46
CA PRO A 157 -8.26 6.74 -25.68
C PRO A 157 -9.13 6.73 -26.93
N PRO A 158 -8.93 7.67 -27.87
CA PRO A 158 -9.84 7.82 -29.03
C PRO A 158 -9.86 6.60 -29.96
N ASN A 159 -8.77 5.80 -29.96
CA ASN A 159 -8.64 4.58 -30.74
C ASN A 159 -8.77 3.32 -29.88
N ALA A 160 -9.53 3.39 -28.78
CA ALA A 160 -9.71 2.25 -27.91
C ALA A 160 -10.40 1.07 -28.64
N GLU A 161 -9.90 -0.13 -28.37
CA GLU A 161 -10.49 -1.40 -28.87
C GLU A 161 -11.83 -1.72 -28.18
N TYR A 162 -12.26 -0.85 -27.26
CA TYR A 162 -13.48 -1.01 -26.48
C TYR A 162 -14.29 0.30 -26.41
N THR A 163 -15.57 0.13 -26.11
CA THR A 163 -16.50 1.24 -25.80
C THR A 163 -16.94 1.11 -24.36
N VAL A 164 -16.89 2.22 -23.61
CA VAL A 164 -17.48 2.30 -22.27
C VAL A 164 -18.99 2.47 -22.45
N LEU A 165 -19.76 1.49 -22.01
CA LEU A 165 -21.23 1.50 -22.11
C LEU A 165 -21.86 2.23 -20.93
N ASP A 166 -21.31 2.05 -19.73
CA ASP A 166 -21.85 2.58 -18.48
C ASP A 166 -20.76 2.74 -17.42
N THR A 167 -21.01 3.65 -16.48
CA THR A 167 -20.17 3.88 -15.29
C THR A 167 -21.09 4.03 -14.07
N ASP A 168 -21.38 2.92 -13.38
CA ASP A 168 -22.04 2.95 -12.07
C ASP A 168 -21.04 3.43 -11.02
N ASN A 169 -21.03 4.76 -10.78
CA ASN A 169 -20.11 5.39 -9.83
C ASN A 169 -20.92 5.92 -8.62
N PRO A 170 -20.65 5.43 -7.39
CA PRO A 170 -21.40 5.82 -6.18
C PRO A 170 -21.34 7.32 -5.87
N TYR A 171 -20.38 8.04 -6.44
CA TYR A 171 -20.17 9.48 -6.20
C TYR A 171 -20.74 10.36 -7.29
N GLY A 172 -21.39 9.78 -8.29
CA GLY A 172 -21.97 10.50 -9.41
C GLY A 172 -20.93 11.15 -10.35
N CYS A 173 -19.72 10.61 -10.36
CA CYS A 173 -18.60 11.16 -11.13
C CYS A 173 -18.19 10.23 -12.26
N GLY A 174 -17.65 10.83 -13.31
CA GLY A 174 -17.24 10.12 -14.51
C GLY A 174 -18.34 10.04 -15.56
N SER A 175 -17.95 9.68 -16.74
CA SER A 175 -18.80 9.48 -17.90
C SER A 175 -18.23 8.37 -18.77
N THR A 176 -18.93 8.01 -19.82
CA THR A 176 -18.42 7.05 -20.82
C THR A 176 -17.23 7.56 -21.61
N ALA A 177 -16.97 8.87 -21.60
CA ALA A 177 -15.82 9.49 -22.25
C ALA A 177 -14.66 9.75 -21.25
N ASN A 178 -14.98 10.07 -19.98
CA ASN A 178 -14.01 10.38 -18.93
C ASN A 178 -14.29 9.50 -17.71
N VAL A 179 -13.53 8.45 -17.58
CA VAL A 179 -13.70 7.45 -16.51
C VAL A 179 -12.99 7.91 -15.24
N SER A 180 -13.70 7.90 -14.12
CA SER A 180 -13.14 8.13 -12.79
C SER A 180 -12.90 6.81 -12.06
N VAL A 181 -11.65 6.58 -11.67
CA VAL A 181 -11.21 5.43 -10.84
C VAL A 181 -10.56 5.94 -9.56
N TYR A 182 -10.40 5.07 -8.57
CA TYR A 182 -9.90 5.45 -7.25
C TYR A 182 -8.73 4.58 -6.85
N ARG A 183 -7.59 5.24 -6.56
CA ARG A 183 -6.33 4.54 -6.35
C ARG A 183 -5.58 5.11 -5.15
N ARG A 184 -4.84 4.26 -4.47
CA ARG A 184 -3.93 4.69 -3.42
C ARG A 184 -2.70 5.38 -4.03
N PRO A 185 -2.23 6.49 -3.45
CA PRO A 185 -0.91 7.02 -3.78
C PRO A 185 0.16 5.96 -3.52
N LEU A 186 1.04 5.74 -4.48
CA LEU A 186 2.23 4.92 -4.31
C LEU A 186 3.21 5.64 -3.38
N ALA A 187 4.02 4.90 -2.64
CA ALA A 187 5.08 5.51 -1.85
C ALA A 187 6.13 6.18 -2.75
N SER A 188 6.63 7.36 -2.37
CA SER A 188 7.74 8.05 -3.05
C SER A 188 9.10 7.76 -2.41
N THR A 189 9.30 6.50 -2.04
CA THR A 189 10.56 5.95 -1.52
C THR A 189 10.88 4.63 -2.21
N ASN A 190 12.13 4.22 -2.19
CA ASN A 190 12.61 3.01 -2.87
C ASN A 190 12.49 3.09 -4.40
N LEU A 191 12.37 4.28 -4.98
CA LEU A 191 12.03 4.46 -6.39
C LEU A 191 13.16 4.06 -7.34
N SER A 192 14.39 3.95 -6.87
CA SER A 192 15.50 3.39 -7.65
C SER A 192 15.32 1.93 -8.05
N PHE A 193 14.36 1.23 -7.44
CA PHE A 193 14.03 -0.17 -7.75
C PHE A 193 12.82 -0.33 -8.68
N LEU A 194 12.26 0.75 -9.21
CA LEU A 194 11.08 0.66 -10.06
C LEU A 194 11.42 0.22 -11.49
N SER A 195 10.60 -0.68 -12.02
CA SER A 195 10.51 -0.97 -13.45
C SER A 195 9.43 -0.13 -14.15
N THR A 196 8.42 0.33 -13.39
CA THR A 196 7.22 0.96 -13.93
C THR A 196 6.74 2.05 -12.98
N VAL A 197 6.47 3.26 -13.50
CA VAL A 197 5.95 4.39 -12.74
C VAL A 197 4.44 4.47 -12.88
N MET A 198 3.72 4.73 -11.79
CA MET A 198 2.28 4.70 -11.60
C MET A 198 1.66 3.30 -11.70
N TRP A 199 0.47 3.10 -11.09
CA TRP A 199 -0.22 1.79 -11.08
C TRP A 199 -0.51 1.25 -12.49
N ASP A 200 -0.86 2.13 -13.42
CA ASP A 200 -1.19 1.80 -14.81
C ASP A 200 -0.01 1.96 -15.78
N GLY A 201 1.16 2.36 -15.26
CA GLY A 201 2.38 2.56 -16.06
C GLY A 201 2.32 3.77 -17.00
N ARG A 202 1.44 4.75 -16.73
CA ARG A 202 1.28 5.92 -17.63
C ARG A 202 2.51 6.83 -17.70
N GLU A 203 3.34 6.81 -16.66
CA GLU A 203 4.60 7.56 -16.58
C GLU A 203 5.81 6.67 -16.90
N THR A 204 5.65 5.64 -17.70
CA THR A 204 6.74 4.76 -18.14
C THR A 204 6.90 4.89 -19.65
N PHE A 205 8.00 5.46 -20.06
CA PHE A 205 8.19 5.89 -21.43
C PHE A 205 9.22 5.02 -22.18
N LYS A 206 9.16 5.11 -23.50
CA LYS A 206 10.14 4.49 -24.40
C LYS A 206 10.84 5.56 -25.22
N ASP A 207 12.09 5.30 -25.58
CA ASP A 207 12.81 6.08 -26.57
C ASP A 207 12.28 5.84 -28.00
N PRO A 208 12.68 6.62 -29.00
CA PRO A 208 12.26 6.41 -30.39
C PRO A 208 12.65 5.04 -30.97
N SER A 209 13.63 4.34 -30.37
CA SER A 209 14.04 2.99 -30.76
C SER A 209 13.20 1.90 -30.09
N GLY A 210 12.27 2.27 -29.18
CA GLY A 210 11.38 1.37 -28.48
C GLY A 210 11.93 0.80 -27.17
N ASN A 211 13.12 1.23 -26.73
CA ASN A 211 13.68 0.83 -25.42
C ASN A 211 13.05 1.65 -24.29
N PHE A 212 12.89 1.03 -23.13
CA PHE A 212 12.44 1.75 -21.94
C PHE A 212 13.47 2.80 -21.50
N GLN A 213 12.97 3.96 -21.10
CA GLN A 213 13.79 5.04 -20.57
C GLN A 213 14.32 4.66 -19.16
N PRO A 214 15.45 5.25 -18.74
CA PRO A 214 15.87 5.16 -17.34
C PRO A 214 14.82 5.69 -16.40
N ILE A 215 14.65 5.07 -15.23
CA ILE A 215 13.64 5.44 -14.24
C ILE A 215 13.69 6.93 -13.84
N ALA A 216 14.87 7.53 -13.82
CA ALA A 216 15.02 8.96 -13.54
C ALA A 216 14.34 9.84 -14.58
N PHE A 217 14.27 9.43 -15.86
CA PHE A 217 13.52 10.13 -16.90
C PHE A 217 12.02 10.06 -16.62
N ASP A 218 11.52 8.88 -16.30
CA ASP A 218 10.10 8.64 -16.00
C ASP A 218 9.66 9.42 -14.76
N LEU A 219 10.48 9.45 -13.71
CA LEU A 219 10.22 10.21 -12.49
C LEU A 219 10.25 11.73 -12.73
N ARG A 220 11.09 12.23 -13.65
CA ARG A 220 11.07 13.64 -14.04
C ARG A 220 9.72 14.05 -14.63
N GLN A 221 9.19 13.24 -15.53
CA GLN A 221 7.88 13.50 -16.13
C GLN A 221 6.78 13.39 -15.07
N GLN A 222 6.84 12.39 -14.21
CA GLN A 222 5.89 12.22 -13.10
C GLN A 222 5.89 13.43 -12.15
N ALA A 223 7.06 13.98 -11.80
CA ALA A 223 7.15 15.15 -10.93
C ALA A 223 6.53 16.41 -11.57
N ILE A 224 6.68 16.59 -12.88
CA ILE A 224 6.03 17.66 -13.66
C ILE A 224 4.52 17.48 -13.62
N ASP A 225 4.02 16.28 -13.94
CA ASP A 225 2.59 16.00 -14.03
C ASP A 225 1.91 16.05 -12.65
N ALA A 226 2.60 15.62 -11.58
CA ALA A 226 2.09 15.76 -10.22
C ALA A 226 1.99 17.24 -9.80
N THR A 227 2.99 18.06 -10.13
CA THR A 227 2.97 19.49 -9.80
C THR A 227 1.86 20.23 -10.55
N THR A 228 1.70 20.00 -11.83
CA THR A 228 0.68 20.67 -12.65
C THR A 228 -0.73 20.14 -12.38
N GLY A 229 -0.88 18.83 -12.16
CA GLY A 229 -2.17 18.18 -11.90
C GLY A 229 -2.63 18.26 -10.45
N HIS A 230 -1.91 17.63 -9.52
CA HIS A 230 -2.35 17.54 -8.12
C HIS A 230 -2.20 18.85 -7.36
N ALA A 231 -1.07 19.56 -7.54
CA ALA A 231 -0.82 20.85 -6.90
C ALA A 231 -1.34 22.03 -7.71
N GLN A 232 -1.83 21.81 -8.93
CA GLN A 232 -2.36 22.85 -9.83
C GLN A 232 -1.38 23.99 -10.03
N GLY A 233 -0.08 23.68 -10.09
CA GLY A 233 1.02 24.62 -10.25
C GLY A 233 1.39 24.88 -11.70
N ASN A 234 2.35 25.76 -11.89
CA ASN A 234 3.05 25.88 -13.16
C ASN A 234 4.06 24.73 -13.31
N THR A 235 4.53 24.52 -14.54
CA THR A 235 5.63 23.58 -14.79
C THR A 235 6.83 23.96 -13.93
N PRO A 236 7.34 23.06 -13.08
CA PRO A 236 8.52 23.34 -12.27
C PRO A 236 9.76 23.51 -13.16
N THR A 237 10.75 24.23 -12.66
CA THR A 237 12.02 24.39 -13.37
C THR A 237 12.78 23.05 -13.44
N ASP A 238 13.65 22.89 -14.45
CA ASP A 238 14.49 21.71 -14.59
C ASP A 238 15.32 21.40 -13.34
N LEU A 239 15.81 22.45 -12.65
CA LEU A 239 16.54 22.32 -11.40
C LEU A 239 15.65 21.74 -10.28
N GLN A 240 14.43 22.25 -10.13
CA GLN A 240 13.48 21.74 -9.14
C GLN A 240 13.13 20.28 -9.41
N VAL A 241 12.84 19.94 -10.65
CA VAL A 241 12.56 18.56 -11.07
C VAL A 241 13.74 17.64 -10.77
N GLN A 242 14.97 18.08 -11.11
CA GLN A 242 16.18 17.31 -10.83
C GLN A 242 16.38 17.07 -9.32
N GLN A 243 16.17 18.11 -8.51
CA GLN A 243 16.29 18.01 -7.05
C GLN A 243 15.25 17.04 -6.45
N ILE A 244 14.02 17.04 -6.96
CA ILE A 244 12.96 16.09 -6.53
C ILE A 244 13.39 14.66 -6.87
N VAL A 245 13.77 14.40 -8.11
CA VAL A 245 14.16 13.04 -8.56
C VAL A 245 15.41 12.53 -7.84
N ASP A 246 16.39 13.41 -7.65
CA ASP A 246 17.61 13.08 -6.89
C ASP A 246 17.31 12.72 -5.44
N PHE A 247 16.31 13.36 -4.84
CA PHE A 247 15.84 13.04 -3.49
C PHE A 247 15.11 11.69 -3.48
N GLU A 248 14.08 11.51 -4.30
CA GLU A 248 13.24 10.30 -4.33
C GLU A 248 14.02 9.03 -4.67
N THR A 249 15.10 9.14 -5.47
CA THR A 249 15.94 7.99 -5.84
C THR A 249 17.02 7.66 -4.81
N LYS A 250 17.25 8.53 -3.82
CA LYS A 250 18.25 8.32 -2.76
C LYS A 250 17.68 7.93 -1.41
N ILE A 251 16.35 7.91 -1.26
CA ILE A 251 15.69 7.52 -0.02
C ILE A 251 15.17 6.09 -0.07
N PHE A 252 15.49 5.34 0.98
CA PHE A 252 15.10 3.94 1.17
C PHE A 252 14.36 3.80 2.48
N SER A 253 13.19 3.17 2.47
CA SER A 253 12.38 2.98 3.66
C SER A 253 12.01 1.52 3.84
N ALA A 254 12.16 1.02 5.06
CA ALA A 254 11.85 -0.35 5.44
C ALA A 254 11.61 -0.44 6.95
N GLN A 255 10.98 -1.53 7.39
CA GLN A 255 10.83 -1.86 8.79
C GLN A 255 12.21 -2.06 9.44
N VAL A 256 12.42 -1.52 10.65
CA VAL A 256 13.66 -1.66 11.41
C VAL A 256 13.47 -2.45 12.70
N ARG A 257 12.24 -2.49 13.24
CA ARG A 257 11.90 -3.19 14.46
C ARG A 257 10.49 -3.77 14.38
N ASP A 258 10.31 -4.98 14.84
CA ASP A 258 9.02 -5.61 15.08
C ASP A 258 8.79 -5.72 16.60
N HIS A 259 7.54 -5.55 17.07
CA HIS A 259 7.23 -5.57 18.51
C HIS A 259 7.58 -6.90 19.17
N GLU A 260 7.40 -8.03 18.44
CA GLU A 260 7.62 -9.38 18.95
C GLU A 260 9.03 -9.91 18.63
N ALA A 261 9.59 -9.54 17.46
CA ALA A 261 10.88 -10.04 17.00
C ALA A 261 12.09 -9.17 17.42
N GLY A 262 11.84 -7.94 17.89
CA GLY A 262 12.91 -6.99 18.20
C GLY A 262 13.50 -6.31 16.97
N ASP A 263 14.77 -5.90 17.02
CA ASP A 263 15.43 -5.24 15.88
C ASP A 263 15.67 -6.24 14.73
N LEU A 264 15.38 -5.80 13.50
CA LEU A 264 15.31 -6.67 12.33
C LEU A 264 16.67 -6.89 11.63
N ASP A 265 17.73 -6.34 12.17
CA ASP A 265 19.13 -6.57 11.75
C ASP A 265 19.96 -7.35 12.80
N ASP A 266 19.30 -7.80 13.89
CA ASP A 266 19.93 -8.64 14.91
C ASP A 266 20.16 -10.08 14.42
N ASP A 267 21.08 -10.79 15.10
CA ASP A 267 21.44 -12.21 14.87
C ASP A 267 21.72 -12.54 13.39
N GLY A 268 22.33 -11.58 12.69
CA GLY A 268 22.75 -11.72 11.30
C GLY A 268 21.66 -11.58 10.27
N ALA A 269 20.45 -11.13 10.66
CA ALA A 269 19.43 -10.70 9.74
C ALA A 269 19.85 -9.41 8.99
N LYS A 270 19.17 -9.13 7.89
CA LYS A 270 19.47 -8.01 6.98
C LYS A 270 18.28 -7.06 6.82
N GLY A 271 17.47 -6.91 7.87
CA GLY A 271 16.33 -5.99 7.87
C GLY A 271 16.76 -4.53 7.77
N GLY A 272 15.78 -3.67 7.55
CA GLY A 272 15.98 -2.22 7.54
C GLY A 272 16.46 -1.61 6.23
N PRO A 273 16.36 -0.28 6.13
CA PRO A 273 16.60 0.46 4.89
C PRO A 273 18.09 0.56 4.50
N VAL A 274 19.01 0.43 5.45
CA VAL A 274 20.46 0.45 5.16
C VAL A 274 20.90 -0.79 4.36
N HIS A 275 20.36 -1.96 4.68
CA HIS A 275 20.61 -3.17 3.89
C HIS A 275 19.89 -3.11 2.55
N LEU A 276 18.66 -2.58 2.54
CA LEU A 276 17.89 -2.38 1.31
C LEU A 276 18.62 -1.45 0.33
N SER A 277 19.20 -0.36 0.78
CA SER A 277 19.90 0.61 -0.08
C SER A 277 21.12 0.03 -0.83
N LYS A 278 21.58 -1.15 -0.44
CA LYS A 278 22.73 -1.85 -1.05
C LYS A 278 22.31 -2.88 -2.11
N GLN A 279 21.00 -3.05 -2.34
CA GLN A 279 20.51 -3.99 -3.34
C GLN A 279 20.77 -3.44 -4.75
N ASN A 280 21.22 -4.31 -5.64
CA ASN A 280 21.31 -3.97 -7.04
C ASN A 280 19.93 -4.04 -7.70
N PHE A 281 19.68 -3.15 -8.64
CA PHE A 281 18.50 -3.21 -9.48
C PHE A 281 18.82 -2.78 -10.91
N PHE A 282 18.24 -3.49 -11.86
CA PHE A 282 18.16 -3.16 -13.28
C PHE A 282 16.95 -3.90 -13.88
N LEU A 283 16.41 -3.38 -14.96
CA LEU A 283 15.26 -3.99 -15.63
C LEU A 283 15.56 -5.45 -16.00
N GLY A 284 14.67 -6.36 -15.62
CA GLY A 284 14.79 -7.79 -15.84
C GLY A 284 15.74 -8.52 -14.90
N ILE A 285 16.21 -7.87 -13.81
CA ILE A 285 16.97 -8.58 -12.78
C ILE A 285 16.12 -9.74 -12.23
N ASN A 286 16.71 -10.95 -12.27
CA ASN A 286 16.08 -12.17 -11.79
C ASN A 286 14.72 -12.50 -12.44
N ASP A 287 14.48 -12.07 -13.67
CA ASP A 287 13.23 -12.39 -14.39
C ASP A 287 13.05 -13.90 -14.55
N PRO A 288 11.94 -14.49 -14.06
CA PRO A 288 11.69 -15.94 -14.16
C PRO A 288 11.43 -16.42 -15.59
N LEU A 289 11.16 -15.51 -16.52
CA LEU A 289 10.86 -15.83 -17.93
C LEU A 289 12.09 -15.71 -18.83
N GLY A 290 13.28 -15.46 -18.25
CA GLY A 290 14.55 -15.41 -18.98
C GLY A 290 14.88 -14.05 -19.62
N GLY A 291 14.15 -13.00 -19.24
CA GLY A 291 14.42 -11.62 -19.69
C GLY A 291 15.59 -10.93 -18.97
N ASN A 292 16.35 -11.66 -18.14
CA ASN A 292 17.51 -11.09 -17.47
C ASN A 292 18.61 -10.74 -18.49
N PRO A 293 18.95 -9.45 -18.67
CA PRO A 293 19.88 -9.01 -19.71
C PRO A 293 21.33 -9.51 -19.50
N THR A 294 21.67 -9.98 -18.30
CA THR A 294 22.99 -10.57 -18.01
C THR A 294 23.07 -12.04 -18.37
N GLY A 295 21.94 -12.67 -18.72
CA GLY A 295 21.85 -14.11 -18.94
C GLY A 295 21.89 -14.96 -17.66
N ALA A 296 21.85 -14.33 -16.48
CA ALA A 296 21.77 -15.07 -15.23
C ALA A 296 20.45 -15.84 -15.10
N ALA A 297 20.52 -17.07 -14.61
CA ALA A 297 19.34 -17.89 -14.37
C ALA A 297 18.50 -17.31 -13.24
N PHE A 298 17.19 -17.54 -13.31
CA PHE A 298 16.26 -17.19 -12.24
C PHE A 298 16.64 -17.88 -10.93
N SER A 299 16.71 -17.09 -9.87
CA SER A 299 16.79 -17.58 -8.48
C SER A 299 15.40 -17.52 -7.85
N PRO A 300 14.83 -18.63 -7.38
CA PRO A 300 13.55 -18.60 -6.65
C PRO A 300 13.67 -17.95 -5.27
N LYS A 301 14.89 -17.72 -4.81
CA LYS A 301 15.15 -17.04 -3.53
C LYS A 301 15.12 -15.52 -3.74
N ILE A 302 13.92 -14.97 -3.62
CA ILE A 302 13.69 -13.53 -3.79
C ILE A 302 14.17 -12.76 -2.54
N PHE A 303 13.84 -13.30 -1.36
CA PHE A 303 14.27 -12.70 -0.10
C PHE A 303 15.26 -13.63 0.61
N ASP A 304 16.32 -13.04 1.17
CA ASP A 304 17.31 -13.70 2.02
C ASP A 304 17.61 -12.89 3.31
N ILE A 305 16.62 -12.08 3.69
CA ILE A 305 16.74 -11.10 4.79
C ILE A 305 16.88 -11.81 6.13
N PHE A 306 16.07 -12.85 6.35
CA PHE A 306 15.94 -13.56 7.62
C PHE A 306 16.46 -15.01 7.57
N ASP A 307 17.28 -15.38 6.59
CA ASP A 307 17.88 -16.71 6.47
C ASP A 307 18.55 -17.20 7.76
N LYS A 308 19.23 -16.28 8.46
CA LYS A 308 19.94 -16.61 9.71
C LYS A 308 19.00 -17.03 10.82
N TRP A 309 17.78 -16.50 10.84
CA TRP A 309 16.79 -16.82 11.85
C TRP A 309 16.17 -18.23 11.68
N THR A 310 16.41 -18.88 10.56
CA THR A 310 16.02 -20.28 10.35
C THR A 310 16.75 -21.24 11.30
N HIS A 311 17.93 -20.87 11.80
CA HIS A 311 18.82 -21.70 12.60
C HIS A 311 19.03 -21.21 14.03
N ILE A 312 18.17 -20.32 14.54
CA ILE A 312 18.24 -19.88 15.95
C ILE A 312 18.04 -21.11 16.85
N ASP A 313 18.98 -21.36 17.77
CA ASP A 313 18.97 -22.53 18.66
C ASP A 313 17.80 -22.46 19.66
N ASP A 314 17.11 -23.57 19.88
CA ASP A 314 16.05 -23.71 20.89
C ASP A 314 16.55 -23.49 22.34
N ARG A 315 17.86 -23.55 22.54
CA ARG A 315 18.50 -23.36 23.84
C ARG A 315 18.76 -21.91 24.22
N GLU A 316 18.75 -21.01 23.25
CA GLU A 316 18.76 -19.56 23.46
C GLU A 316 17.31 -19.03 23.45
N TYR A 317 16.59 -19.36 24.53
CA TYR A 317 15.22 -18.89 24.69
C TYR A 317 15.25 -17.42 25.12
N ASP A 318 15.16 -16.50 24.15
CA ASP A 318 14.76 -15.14 24.41
C ASP A 318 13.28 -14.95 23.98
N GLU A 319 12.69 -13.83 24.41
CA GLU A 319 11.29 -13.51 24.14
C GLU A 319 11.00 -13.34 22.63
N HIS A 320 12.03 -13.10 21.81
CA HIS A 320 11.94 -12.83 20.37
C HIS A 320 12.04 -14.08 19.48
N THR A 321 12.60 -15.18 20.02
CA THR A 321 12.92 -16.38 19.22
C THR A 321 11.71 -16.94 18.45
N ALA A 322 10.56 -17.01 19.09
CA ALA A 322 9.34 -17.57 18.44
C ALA A 322 8.89 -16.72 17.26
N ALA A 323 8.90 -15.39 17.40
CA ALA A 323 8.53 -14.44 16.35
C ALA A 323 9.55 -14.46 15.20
N ARG A 324 10.84 -14.46 15.49
CA ARG A 324 11.93 -14.56 14.49
C ARG A 324 11.81 -15.83 13.64
N ARG A 325 11.48 -16.97 14.26
CA ARG A 325 11.23 -18.22 13.52
C ARG A 325 9.99 -18.15 12.64
N SER A 326 8.92 -17.51 13.11
CA SER A 326 7.71 -17.29 12.32
C SER A 326 8.04 -16.46 11.07
N ILE A 327 8.78 -15.37 11.22
CA ILE A 327 9.25 -14.50 10.13
C ILE A 327 10.10 -15.31 9.13
N ALA A 328 11.08 -16.08 9.60
CA ALA A 328 11.92 -16.91 8.73
C ALA A 328 11.14 -17.99 7.97
N ARG A 329 10.11 -18.60 8.60
CA ARG A 329 9.20 -19.53 7.89
C ARG A 329 8.37 -18.81 6.84
N GLY A 330 7.88 -17.61 7.14
CA GLY A 330 7.16 -16.77 6.19
C GLY A 330 8.00 -16.37 4.98
N GLU A 331 9.27 -15.97 5.19
CA GLU A 331 10.23 -15.72 4.10
C GLU A 331 10.44 -16.98 3.25
N LYS A 332 10.64 -18.12 3.88
CA LYS A 332 10.76 -19.39 3.16
C LYS A 332 9.50 -19.73 2.35
N LEU A 333 8.30 -19.55 2.93
CA LEU A 333 7.04 -19.76 2.21
C LEU A 333 6.93 -18.83 1.02
N PHE A 334 7.25 -17.54 1.16
CA PHE A 334 7.24 -16.58 0.05
C PHE A 334 8.12 -17.05 -1.12
N ASN A 335 9.31 -17.55 -0.82
CA ASN A 335 10.27 -18.03 -1.82
C ASN A 335 9.87 -19.37 -2.46
N THR A 336 9.21 -20.27 -1.72
CA THR A 336 9.10 -21.70 -2.12
C THR A 336 7.68 -22.23 -2.28
N LEU A 337 6.66 -21.48 -1.85
CA LEU A 337 5.25 -21.89 -2.00
C LEU A 337 4.94 -22.11 -3.48
N GLN A 338 4.52 -23.33 -3.82
CA GLN A 338 4.14 -23.65 -5.18
C GLN A 338 2.75 -23.12 -5.50
N ILE A 339 2.65 -22.28 -6.52
CA ILE A 339 1.43 -21.62 -6.95
C ILE A 339 1.11 -22.04 -8.38
N PRO A 340 -0.06 -22.68 -8.64
CA PRO A 340 -0.53 -22.94 -9.99
C PRO A 340 -1.11 -21.66 -10.60
N ILE A 341 -0.25 -20.78 -11.12
CA ILE A 341 -0.62 -19.47 -11.65
C ILE A 341 -1.39 -19.67 -12.95
N ALA A 342 -2.69 -19.35 -12.93
CA ALA A 342 -3.58 -19.47 -14.07
C ALA A 342 -4.46 -18.23 -14.25
N GLY A 343 -4.76 -17.89 -15.49
CA GLY A 343 -5.67 -16.79 -15.84
C GLY A 343 -5.17 -15.40 -15.41
N VAL A 344 -3.86 -15.19 -15.38
CA VAL A 344 -3.23 -13.90 -15.13
C VAL A 344 -2.98 -13.21 -16.46
N GLY A 345 -3.78 -12.15 -16.75
CA GLY A 345 -3.63 -11.37 -17.97
C GLY A 345 -2.30 -10.63 -17.99
N GLY A 346 -1.57 -10.71 -19.10
CA GLY A 346 -0.21 -10.20 -19.24
C GLY A 346 0.88 -11.22 -18.93
N LEU A 347 0.51 -12.39 -18.39
CA LEU A 347 1.41 -13.49 -18.10
C LEU A 347 0.99 -14.77 -18.83
N ASN A 348 -0.11 -15.39 -18.46
CA ASN A 348 -0.57 -16.65 -19.07
C ASN A 348 -0.93 -16.47 -20.54
N ASP A 349 -1.62 -15.40 -20.89
CA ASP A 349 -1.99 -15.04 -22.28
C ASP A 349 -0.77 -14.65 -23.11
N ALA A 350 0.16 -13.87 -22.55
CA ALA A 350 1.39 -13.45 -23.25
C ALA A 350 2.30 -14.62 -23.59
N LEU A 351 2.36 -15.64 -22.72
CA LEU A 351 3.16 -16.85 -22.91
C LEU A 351 2.40 -17.97 -23.63
N ASN A 352 1.08 -17.81 -23.83
CA ASN A 352 0.19 -18.86 -24.33
C ASN A 352 0.30 -20.16 -23.50
N VAL A 353 0.36 -20.04 -22.19
CA VAL A 353 0.47 -21.15 -21.24
C VAL A 353 -0.69 -21.12 -20.24
N PRO A 354 -1.53 -22.16 -20.15
CA PRO A 354 -2.72 -22.14 -19.31
C PRO A 354 -2.39 -22.09 -17.82
N VAL A 355 -1.31 -22.72 -17.40
CA VAL A 355 -0.85 -22.76 -16.00
C VAL A 355 0.66 -22.67 -15.96
N ILE A 356 1.17 -21.77 -15.09
CA ILE A 356 2.59 -21.66 -14.76
C ILE A 356 2.76 -22.15 -13.33
N ASN A 357 3.57 -23.18 -13.12
CA ASN A 357 3.95 -23.61 -11.77
C ASN A 357 5.06 -22.68 -11.27
N GLY A 358 4.68 -21.72 -10.44
CA GLY A 358 5.56 -20.68 -9.94
C GLY A 358 5.50 -20.52 -8.42
N SER A 359 5.94 -19.36 -7.95
CA SER A 359 5.86 -18.93 -6.55
C SER A 359 5.46 -17.45 -6.51
N CYS A 360 5.43 -16.84 -5.32
CA CYS A 360 5.27 -15.39 -5.19
C CYS A 360 6.34 -14.64 -6.00
N GLY A 361 7.56 -15.18 -6.06
CA GLY A 361 8.68 -14.64 -6.84
C GLY A 361 8.49 -14.67 -8.36
N THR A 362 7.46 -15.33 -8.90
CA THR A 362 7.16 -15.25 -10.34
C THR A 362 6.65 -13.86 -10.76
N CYS A 363 6.04 -13.12 -9.85
CA CYS A 363 5.53 -11.76 -10.09
C CYS A 363 6.24 -10.72 -9.20
N HIS A 364 6.96 -11.15 -8.16
CA HIS A 364 7.68 -10.33 -7.21
C HIS A 364 9.16 -10.74 -7.22
N ASP A 365 9.81 -10.61 -8.38
CA ASP A 365 11.09 -11.24 -8.71
C ASP A 365 12.33 -10.42 -8.34
N SER A 366 12.19 -9.13 -8.00
CA SER A 366 13.33 -8.28 -7.64
C SER A 366 13.91 -8.66 -6.27
N PRO A 367 15.21 -9.05 -6.19
CA PRO A 367 15.83 -9.54 -4.97
C PRO A 367 15.76 -8.55 -3.82
N ASN A 368 15.22 -8.97 -2.66
CA ASN A 368 15.03 -8.22 -1.42
C ASN A 368 14.18 -6.93 -1.56
N VAL A 369 13.51 -6.73 -2.69
CA VAL A 369 12.63 -5.60 -2.99
C VAL A 369 11.20 -6.06 -3.22
N GLY A 370 11.01 -7.11 -4.01
CA GLY A 370 9.73 -7.77 -4.21
C GLY A 370 8.77 -7.03 -5.14
N ASP A 371 9.25 -6.14 -6.02
CA ASP A 371 8.48 -5.67 -7.15
C ASP A 371 8.68 -6.57 -8.38
N HIS A 372 7.97 -6.28 -9.46
CA HIS A 372 8.21 -6.94 -10.73
C HIS A 372 9.32 -6.23 -11.51
N SER A 373 10.39 -6.94 -11.82
CA SER A 373 11.59 -6.35 -12.42
C SER A 373 11.42 -5.89 -13.88
N LEU A 374 10.33 -6.30 -14.54
CA LEU A 374 10.01 -5.92 -15.92
C LEU A 374 8.86 -4.90 -15.99
N VAL A 375 8.82 -4.16 -17.11
CA VAL A 375 7.67 -3.31 -17.45
C VAL A 375 6.56 -4.21 -18.03
N ALA A 376 5.94 -5.00 -17.17
CA ALA A 376 4.89 -5.95 -17.53
C ALA A 376 3.74 -5.90 -16.52
N PRO A 377 2.81 -4.94 -16.64
CA PRO A 377 1.62 -4.89 -15.80
C PRO A 377 0.75 -6.14 -15.96
N LEU A 378 0.23 -6.65 -14.85
CA LEU A 378 -0.51 -7.91 -14.77
C LEU A 378 -1.93 -7.71 -14.28
N ASN A 379 -2.87 -8.51 -14.80
CA ASN A 379 -4.23 -8.62 -14.28
C ASN A 379 -4.34 -9.90 -13.44
N ILE A 380 -4.32 -9.73 -12.12
CA ILE A 380 -4.47 -10.82 -11.16
C ILE A 380 -5.93 -11.10 -10.77
N GLY A 381 -6.90 -10.46 -11.43
CA GLY A 381 -8.33 -10.63 -11.15
C GLY A 381 -8.88 -9.76 -10.03
N LEU A 382 -8.16 -8.73 -9.60
CA LEU A 382 -8.55 -7.88 -8.46
C LEU A 382 -9.70 -6.92 -8.75
N VAL A 383 -9.95 -6.58 -10.02
CA VAL A 383 -10.90 -5.55 -10.42
C VAL A 383 -12.21 -6.08 -11.01
N THR A 384 -12.43 -7.39 -10.96
CA THR A 384 -13.67 -7.99 -11.48
C THR A 384 -14.89 -7.52 -10.70
N ALA A 385 -16.08 -7.69 -11.26
CA ALA A 385 -17.32 -7.30 -10.61
C ALA A 385 -17.52 -7.97 -9.24
N GLU A 386 -17.07 -9.23 -9.10
CA GLU A 386 -17.17 -10.02 -7.87
C GLU A 386 -16.23 -9.51 -6.77
N GLN A 387 -15.11 -8.86 -7.15
CA GLN A 387 -14.13 -8.29 -6.23
C GLN A 387 -14.44 -6.82 -5.89
N ARG A 388 -15.45 -6.23 -6.54
CA ARG A 388 -15.85 -4.84 -6.28
C ARG A 388 -16.33 -4.67 -4.86
N THR A 389 -15.79 -3.69 -4.15
CA THR A 389 -16.41 -3.18 -2.92
C THR A 389 -17.47 -2.12 -3.27
N PRO A 390 -18.56 -1.98 -2.48
CA PRO A 390 -19.70 -1.10 -2.84
C PRO A 390 -19.33 0.38 -3.01
N ASP A 391 -18.24 0.81 -2.45
CA ASP A 391 -17.69 2.17 -2.52
C ASP A 391 -16.81 2.44 -3.74
N LEU A 392 -16.60 1.45 -4.62
CA LEU A 392 -15.87 1.59 -5.88
C LEU A 392 -16.85 1.62 -7.07
N PRO A 393 -16.46 2.22 -8.21
CA PRO A 393 -17.29 2.20 -9.41
C PRO A 393 -17.39 0.79 -10.01
N LEU A 394 -18.38 0.60 -10.88
CA LEU A 394 -18.44 -0.52 -11.80
C LEU A 394 -18.56 0.03 -13.22
N ILE A 395 -17.58 -0.28 -14.04
CA ILE A 395 -17.45 0.23 -15.40
C ILE A 395 -17.73 -0.90 -16.36
N THR A 396 -18.74 -0.74 -17.22
CA THR A 396 -19.12 -1.71 -18.22
C THR A 396 -18.45 -1.40 -19.56
N LEU A 397 -17.62 -2.31 -20.03
CA LEU A 397 -16.85 -2.20 -21.26
C LEU A 397 -17.32 -3.24 -22.28
N ARG A 398 -17.42 -2.84 -23.53
CA ARG A 398 -17.72 -3.73 -24.67
C ARG A 398 -16.55 -3.73 -25.65
N ASN A 399 -16.04 -4.89 -25.99
CA ASN A 399 -15.06 -5.07 -27.07
C ASN A 399 -15.68 -4.70 -28.41
N ASN A 400 -15.04 -3.80 -29.16
CA ASN A 400 -15.57 -3.29 -30.43
C ASN A 400 -15.51 -4.33 -31.57
N ALA A 401 -14.61 -5.29 -31.48
CA ALA A 401 -14.46 -6.33 -32.52
C ALA A 401 -15.34 -7.56 -32.25
N THR A 402 -15.41 -8.02 -30.99
CA THR A 402 -16.10 -9.28 -30.64
C THR A 402 -17.50 -9.08 -30.05
N GLY A 403 -17.79 -7.88 -29.53
CA GLY A 403 -19.02 -7.59 -28.80
C GLY A 403 -19.02 -8.12 -27.35
N GLU A 404 -17.95 -8.74 -26.90
CA GLU A 404 -17.80 -9.22 -25.52
C GLU A 404 -17.98 -8.08 -24.52
N ILE A 405 -18.67 -8.34 -23.41
CA ILE A 405 -18.91 -7.36 -22.34
C ILE A 405 -18.20 -7.83 -21.08
N VAL A 406 -17.45 -6.91 -20.45
CA VAL A 406 -16.85 -7.10 -19.13
C VAL A 406 -17.21 -5.95 -18.20
N GLN A 407 -17.25 -6.24 -16.91
CA GLN A 407 -17.44 -5.24 -15.85
C GLN A 407 -16.25 -5.24 -14.90
N VAL A 408 -15.68 -4.07 -14.67
CA VAL A 408 -14.51 -3.90 -13.83
C VAL A 408 -14.62 -2.65 -12.95
N SER A 409 -14.03 -2.68 -11.77
CA SER A 409 -13.97 -1.50 -10.89
C SER A 409 -12.90 -0.49 -11.32
N ASP A 410 -11.91 -0.92 -12.10
CA ASP A 410 -10.84 -0.09 -12.67
C ASP A 410 -10.29 -0.76 -13.94
N PRO A 411 -10.41 -0.13 -15.12
CA PRO A 411 -9.84 -0.68 -16.35
C PRO A 411 -8.29 -0.72 -16.37
N GLY A 412 -7.61 -0.11 -15.41
CA GLY A 412 -6.16 -0.15 -15.29
C GLY A 412 -5.45 0.44 -16.51
N ARG A 413 -4.45 -0.31 -17.01
CA ARG A 413 -3.62 0.09 -18.16
C ARG A 413 -4.42 0.33 -19.45
N ALA A 414 -5.57 -0.29 -19.62
CA ALA A 414 -6.42 -0.07 -20.80
C ALA A 414 -6.84 1.41 -20.96
N LEU A 415 -6.96 2.18 -19.86
CA LEU A 415 -7.21 3.63 -19.92
C LEU A 415 -6.03 4.44 -20.50
N ILE A 416 -4.87 3.82 -20.69
CA ILE A 416 -3.67 4.44 -21.26
C ILE A 416 -3.43 3.96 -22.69
N THR A 417 -3.56 2.65 -22.91
CA THR A 417 -3.21 2.01 -24.19
C THR A 417 -4.40 1.90 -25.16
N GLY A 418 -5.64 1.97 -24.66
CA GLY A 418 -6.84 1.67 -25.43
C GLY A 418 -7.01 0.19 -25.78
N LYS A 419 -6.13 -0.70 -25.33
CA LYS A 419 -6.18 -2.12 -25.70
C LYS A 419 -7.11 -2.90 -24.80
N TRP A 420 -7.94 -3.77 -25.39
CA TRP A 420 -8.82 -4.68 -24.66
C TRP A 420 -8.03 -5.63 -23.74
N ALA A 421 -6.93 -6.18 -24.23
CA ALA A 421 -6.08 -7.08 -23.49
C ALA A 421 -5.40 -6.45 -22.25
N ASP A 422 -5.43 -5.12 -22.13
CA ASP A 422 -4.81 -4.42 -21.00
C ASP A 422 -5.81 -4.05 -19.88
N ILE A 423 -7.08 -4.47 -20.01
CA ILE A 423 -8.09 -4.25 -18.98
C ILE A 423 -7.67 -4.92 -17.67
N GLY A 424 -7.69 -4.13 -16.60
CA GLY A 424 -7.39 -4.60 -15.25
C GLY A 424 -5.91 -4.93 -14.97
N LYS A 425 -4.99 -4.55 -15.87
CA LYS A 425 -3.56 -4.72 -15.64
C LYS A 425 -2.96 -3.57 -14.85
N PHE A 426 -2.17 -3.94 -13.84
CA PHE A 426 -1.45 -3.02 -12.96
C PHE A 426 -0.01 -3.49 -12.77
N LYS A 427 0.88 -2.54 -12.44
CA LYS A 427 2.26 -2.88 -12.07
C LYS A 427 2.33 -3.64 -10.75
N GLY A 428 3.31 -4.55 -10.58
CA GLY A 428 3.67 -5.11 -9.28
C GLY A 428 4.28 -4.03 -8.37
N PRO A 429 3.76 -3.81 -7.16
CA PRO A 429 4.32 -2.82 -6.25
C PRO A 429 5.58 -3.35 -5.54
N ILE A 430 6.43 -2.44 -5.07
CA ILE A 430 7.52 -2.74 -4.14
C ILE A 430 6.91 -3.26 -2.82
N LEU A 431 7.44 -4.39 -2.32
CA LEU A 431 7.00 -5.03 -1.08
C LEU A 431 7.87 -4.60 0.11
N ARG A 432 8.18 -3.32 0.24
CA ARG A 432 8.94 -2.79 1.39
C ARG A 432 8.09 -1.80 2.18
N ASN A 433 8.32 -1.73 3.49
CA ASN A 433 7.62 -0.85 4.43
C ASN A 433 6.09 -1.08 4.42
N LEU A 434 5.67 -2.37 4.39
CA LEU A 434 4.26 -2.72 4.24
C LEU A 434 3.44 -2.40 5.50
N ALA A 435 4.00 -2.63 6.71
CA ALA A 435 3.28 -2.45 7.97
C ALA A 435 2.73 -1.03 8.13
N ALA A 436 3.46 -0.02 7.64
CA ALA A 436 3.08 1.38 7.72
C ALA A 436 2.03 1.82 6.68
N ARG A 437 1.65 0.98 5.70
CA ARG A 437 0.95 1.44 4.49
C ARG A 437 -0.42 0.82 4.24
N ALA A 438 -1.06 0.26 5.26
CA ALA A 438 -2.43 -0.24 5.11
C ALA A 438 -3.42 0.88 4.68
N PRO A 439 -4.50 0.55 3.94
CA PRO A 439 -4.87 -0.74 3.33
C PRO A 439 -4.09 -1.04 2.04
N TYR A 440 -4.20 -2.28 1.55
CA TYR A 440 -3.38 -2.80 0.45
C TYR A 440 -4.14 -2.89 -0.88
N PHE A 441 -3.40 -3.20 -1.95
CA PHE A 441 -3.76 -3.11 -3.35
C PHE A 441 -3.95 -1.66 -3.83
N HIS A 442 -4.07 -1.46 -5.14
CA HIS A 442 -4.23 -0.13 -5.73
C HIS A 442 -5.53 0.56 -5.28
N ASN A 443 -6.55 -0.21 -4.97
CA ASN A 443 -7.90 0.24 -4.62
C ASN A 443 -8.23 0.10 -3.11
N GLY A 444 -7.25 -0.26 -2.27
CA GLY A 444 -7.45 -0.40 -0.84
C GLY A 444 -8.45 -1.49 -0.42
N SER A 445 -8.68 -2.51 -1.25
CA SER A 445 -9.67 -3.57 -0.98
C SER A 445 -9.24 -4.54 0.12
N ALA A 446 -7.95 -4.69 0.39
CA ALA A 446 -7.44 -5.47 1.51
C ALA A 446 -7.10 -4.55 2.69
N ALA A 447 -7.87 -4.61 3.77
CA ALA A 447 -7.66 -3.76 4.94
C ALA A 447 -6.37 -4.14 5.70
N THR A 448 -6.01 -5.43 5.70
CA THR A 448 -4.86 -6.00 6.40
C THR A 448 -3.99 -6.83 5.45
N LEU A 449 -2.76 -7.16 5.88
CA LEU A 449 -1.91 -8.11 5.15
C LEU A 449 -2.52 -9.51 5.11
N LEU A 450 -3.28 -9.89 6.14
CA LEU A 450 -4.01 -11.16 6.13
C LEU A 450 -5.08 -11.19 5.03
N ASP A 451 -5.78 -10.08 4.79
CA ASP A 451 -6.75 -9.99 3.70
C ASP A 451 -6.06 -10.13 2.34
N ALA A 452 -4.88 -9.53 2.18
CA ALA A 452 -4.09 -9.69 0.96
C ALA A 452 -3.63 -11.15 0.76
N VAL A 453 -3.16 -11.83 1.82
CA VAL A 453 -2.81 -13.25 1.77
C VAL A 453 -4.04 -14.12 1.46
N ASN A 454 -5.19 -13.83 2.07
CA ASN A 454 -6.45 -14.55 1.80
C ASN A 454 -6.94 -14.35 0.35
N PHE A 455 -6.74 -13.16 -0.23
CA PHE A 455 -7.02 -12.95 -1.65
C PHE A 455 -6.22 -13.92 -2.52
N TYR A 456 -4.91 -14.05 -2.32
CA TYR A 456 -4.06 -14.96 -3.09
C TYR A 456 -4.38 -16.44 -2.81
N ASP A 457 -4.67 -16.79 -1.55
CA ASP A 457 -5.09 -18.14 -1.17
C ASP A 457 -6.36 -18.55 -1.93
N THR A 458 -7.37 -17.69 -1.97
CA THR A 458 -8.62 -17.93 -2.71
C THR A 458 -8.40 -17.90 -4.22
N ARG A 459 -7.66 -16.91 -4.73
CA ARG A 459 -7.46 -16.67 -6.16
C ARG A 459 -6.75 -17.82 -6.87
N PHE A 460 -5.79 -18.44 -6.19
CA PHE A 460 -4.99 -19.55 -6.73
C PHE A 460 -5.29 -20.90 -6.07
N ASN A 461 -6.30 -20.96 -5.20
CA ASN A 461 -6.73 -22.21 -4.50
C ASN A 461 -5.58 -22.89 -3.77
N LEU A 462 -4.83 -22.15 -2.95
CA LEU A 462 -3.59 -22.61 -2.33
C LEU A 462 -3.82 -23.48 -1.10
N HIS A 463 -4.99 -23.39 -0.46
CA HIS A 463 -5.35 -24.10 0.76
C HIS A 463 -4.34 -23.92 1.91
N LEU A 464 -3.89 -22.68 2.10
CA LEU A 464 -2.93 -22.34 3.16
C LEU A 464 -3.49 -22.64 4.53
N SER A 465 -2.70 -23.32 5.37
CA SER A 465 -3.04 -23.47 6.79
C SER A 465 -3.03 -22.11 7.49
N GLN A 466 -3.71 -22.02 8.65
CA GLN A 466 -3.68 -20.78 9.45
C GLN A 466 -2.26 -20.43 9.88
N GLN A 467 -1.41 -21.43 10.13
CA GLN A 467 -0.01 -21.23 10.47
C GLN A 467 0.76 -20.60 9.29
N ASP A 468 0.59 -21.11 8.07
CA ASP A 468 1.24 -20.55 6.87
C ASP A 468 0.83 -19.10 6.65
N LYS A 469 -0.46 -18.78 6.82
CA LYS A 469 -0.97 -17.39 6.72
C LYS A 469 -0.35 -16.49 7.78
N ASN A 470 -0.26 -16.96 9.02
CA ASN A 470 0.35 -16.22 10.11
C ASN A 470 1.84 -15.97 9.86
N ASP A 471 2.58 -16.99 9.42
CA ASP A 471 4.01 -16.88 9.10
C ASP A 471 4.25 -15.94 7.92
N LEU A 472 3.46 -16.02 6.84
CA LEU A 472 3.53 -15.07 5.72
C LEU A 472 3.24 -13.63 6.18
N VAL A 473 2.21 -13.42 7.00
CA VAL A 473 1.88 -12.07 7.52
C VAL A 473 2.99 -11.56 8.43
N ALA A 474 3.57 -12.42 9.30
CA ALA A 474 4.70 -12.04 10.13
C ALA A 474 5.89 -11.58 9.27
N PHE A 475 6.23 -12.32 8.23
CA PHE A 475 7.28 -11.92 7.29
C PHE A 475 6.96 -10.61 6.55
N LEU A 476 5.76 -10.49 5.97
CA LEU A 476 5.38 -9.29 5.20
C LEU A 476 5.38 -8.01 6.04
N LYS A 477 5.11 -8.10 7.33
CA LYS A 477 5.18 -6.96 8.27
C LYS A 477 6.61 -6.44 8.47
N THR A 478 7.62 -7.27 8.28
CA THR A 478 9.02 -6.92 8.50
C THR A 478 9.73 -6.37 7.24
N LEU A 479 9.02 -6.33 6.13
CA LEU A 479 9.52 -5.75 4.89
C LEU A 479 9.35 -4.22 4.91
#